data_31b1864e54812e7b9249072f2cbcc206
#
_entry.id   31b1864e54812e7b9249072f2cbcc206
#
_cell.length_a   1.000
_cell.length_b   1.000
_cell.length_c   1.000
_cell.angle_alpha   90.00
_cell.angle_beta   90.00
_cell.angle_gamma   90.00
#
_symmetry.space_group_name_H-M   'P 1'
#
loop_
_entity.id
_entity.type
_entity.pdbx_description
1 polymer ?
#
loop_
_entity_poly.entity_id
_entity_poly.type
_entity_poly.pdbx_seq_one_letter_code
_entity_poly.pdbx_strand_id
1 'polypeptide(L)'
;MTNLITSTTSVALTGDQKVDGLFAGTAWNGTITYAFPTSSSSYDYGYEKYYSFSSISSQQQSLALFFMEQSYGNAANDGFSVEGFTNANFEAGSAGTATVRFAQSSLPSTAWAYTPDAGEAAGDVWFGTGYAGTEDDLRFPTFGNYAGHTLAHELGHALGLKHAHEPIYFGNSTVVPSAYDSLEYTIMTYHTFVGDDLSGIKYEHDGAPQTFMMLDIAALQEMYGADYTTNSGNTVYKWNPNQGITYVNGVAAITPDANRIFATIWDGGGIDTYDLSAYTTNLKIDLRAGGYSVFSQGQLADLGGGPNNGHARGNIFNALLYHNNVASLIENVQAGSGNDTIVGNEANNTLWGNAGNDSLDGGAGVDTSIGGTGNDTYFVDNAADVVTENSGEGTDTVRATVSYTLGANVENLTFIGTGAFSGIGNGLDNTITGGAATDTLLGGAGNDTLDGGAGVDTLIGGTGNDTY
;
A
#
# COMPACT_ATOMS: atom_id res chain seq x y z
N MET A 1 -43.23 9.83 -8.81
CA MET A 1 -41.91 9.77 -8.15
C MET A 1 -40.92 9.48 -9.30
N THR A 2 -40.12 10.45 -9.65
CA THR A 2 -39.09 10.27 -10.68
C THR A 2 -38.07 9.26 -10.13
N ASN A 3 -37.98 8.07 -10.75
CA ASN A 3 -36.86 7.16 -10.54
C ASN A 3 -35.57 7.98 -10.79
N LEU A 4 -34.79 8.22 -9.76
CA LEU A 4 -33.41 8.62 -9.89
C LEU A 4 -32.68 7.37 -10.39
N ILE A 5 -32.74 7.13 -11.70
CA ILE A 5 -31.85 6.16 -12.34
C ILE A 5 -30.47 6.79 -12.23
N THR A 6 -29.61 6.19 -11.44
CA THR A 6 -28.20 6.57 -11.40
C THR A 6 -27.68 6.43 -12.85
N SER A 7 -27.22 7.51 -13.44
CA SER A 7 -26.70 7.48 -14.79
C SER A 7 -25.30 6.92 -14.79
N THR A 8 -24.86 6.38 -15.93
CA THR A 8 -23.48 5.95 -16.12
C THR A 8 -22.72 6.95 -16.98
N THR A 9 -21.41 6.98 -16.82
CA THR A 9 -20.47 7.71 -17.66
C THR A 9 -19.45 6.76 -18.26
N SER A 10 -18.98 7.05 -19.48
CA SER A 10 -17.89 6.28 -20.08
C SER A 10 -16.57 6.61 -19.39
N VAL A 11 -15.77 5.61 -19.12
CA VAL A 11 -14.42 5.73 -18.57
C VAL A 11 -13.42 5.84 -19.71
N ALA A 12 -12.65 6.92 -19.74
CA ALA A 12 -11.57 7.11 -20.71
C ALA A 12 -10.33 6.33 -20.28
N LEU A 13 -9.56 5.80 -21.24
CA LEU A 13 -8.27 5.17 -20.94
C LEU A 13 -7.26 6.25 -20.53
N THR A 14 -6.44 5.94 -19.52
CA THR A 14 -5.40 6.82 -18.98
C THR A 14 -4.11 6.80 -19.80
N GLY A 15 -3.86 5.68 -20.48
CA GLY A 15 -2.59 5.34 -21.11
C GLY A 15 -1.65 4.52 -20.22
N ASP A 16 -1.96 4.33 -18.95
CA ASP A 16 -1.29 3.33 -18.11
C ASP A 16 -2.02 1.98 -18.24
N GLN A 17 -1.39 1.06 -18.93
CA GLN A 17 -1.96 -0.27 -19.19
C GLN A 17 -2.34 -1.01 -17.90
N LYS A 18 -1.64 -0.78 -16.79
CA LYS A 18 -1.91 -1.44 -15.51
C LYS A 18 -3.29 -1.04 -14.96
N VAL A 19 -3.63 0.24 -15.08
CA VAL A 19 -4.91 0.80 -14.64
C VAL A 19 -6.00 0.53 -15.67
N ASP A 20 -5.71 0.83 -16.95
CA ASP A 20 -6.63 0.64 -18.06
C ASP A 20 -7.11 -0.81 -18.20
N GLY A 21 -6.25 -1.76 -17.81
CA GLY A 21 -6.56 -3.19 -17.81
C GLY A 21 -7.69 -3.59 -16.86
N LEU A 22 -8.05 -2.73 -15.92
CA LEU A 22 -9.13 -2.96 -14.95
C LEU A 22 -10.47 -2.32 -15.33
N PHE A 23 -10.54 -1.44 -16.31
CA PHE A 23 -11.78 -0.75 -16.66
C PHE A 23 -12.77 -1.63 -17.41
N ALA A 24 -13.99 -1.76 -16.89
CA ALA A 24 -15.11 -2.35 -17.62
C ALA A 24 -15.70 -1.42 -18.69
N GLY A 25 -15.33 -0.14 -18.68
CA GLY A 25 -15.69 0.86 -19.70
C GLY A 25 -16.73 1.88 -19.24
N THR A 26 -17.43 1.65 -18.15
CA THR A 26 -18.43 2.55 -17.57
C THR A 26 -18.28 2.65 -16.06
N ALA A 27 -18.62 3.80 -15.51
CA ALA A 27 -18.70 4.08 -14.07
C ALA A 27 -20.05 4.73 -13.73
N TRP A 28 -20.44 4.69 -12.48
CA TRP A 28 -21.63 5.40 -12.00
C TRP A 28 -21.39 6.92 -11.97
N ASN A 29 -22.45 7.67 -12.24
CA ASN A 29 -22.41 9.13 -12.20
C ASN A 29 -23.37 9.62 -11.10
N GLY A 30 -22.85 10.37 -10.14
CA GLY A 30 -23.59 10.86 -8.98
C GLY A 30 -23.59 9.88 -7.80
N THR A 31 -24.56 10.03 -6.89
CA THR A 31 -24.66 9.20 -5.69
C THR A 31 -24.95 7.74 -6.05
N ILE A 32 -24.16 6.84 -5.52
CA ILE A 32 -24.34 5.39 -5.62
C ILE A 32 -25.20 4.94 -4.46
N THR A 33 -26.45 4.59 -4.73
CA THR A 33 -27.30 4.08 -3.67
C THR A 33 -27.12 2.57 -3.50
N TYR A 34 -27.14 2.08 -2.26
CA TYR A 34 -27.02 0.64 -1.98
C TYR A 34 -28.20 0.12 -1.16
N ALA A 35 -28.45 -1.19 -1.26
CA ALA A 35 -29.46 -1.87 -0.43
C ALA A 35 -29.13 -3.33 -0.19
N PHE A 36 -29.70 -3.88 0.88
CA PHE A 36 -29.66 -5.30 1.23
C PHE A 36 -31.08 -5.89 1.19
N PRO A 37 -31.59 -6.29 0.00
CA PRO A 37 -32.96 -6.74 -0.15
C PRO A 37 -33.28 -7.97 0.70
N THR A 38 -34.47 -7.97 1.27
CA THR A 38 -35.01 -9.09 2.09
C THR A 38 -36.06 -9.90 1.37
N SER A 39 -36.38 -9.54 0.12
CA SER A 39 -37.39 -10.21 -0.71
C SER A 39 -36.93 -10.27 -2.15
N SER A 40 -37.16 -11.39 -2.81
CA SER A 40 -36.96 -11.56 -4.26
C SER A 40 -37.80 -10.62 -5.12
N SER A 41 -38.89 -10.06 -4.56
CA SER A 41 -39.75 -9.07 -5.22
C SER A 41 -39.08 -7.70 -5.40
N SER A 42 -37.92 -7.47 -4.79
CA SER A 42 -37.10 -6.27 -5.00
C SER A 42 -36.40 -6.24 -6.36
N TYR A 43 -36.40 -7.34 -7.10
CA TYR A 43 -35.76 -7.49 -8.41
C TYR A 43 -36.82 -7.70 -9.48
N ASP A 44 -36.87 -6.85 -10.49
CA ASP A 44 -37.83 -6.94 -11.60
C ASP A 44 -37.38 -7.89 -12.71
N TYR A 45 -36.07 -8.22 -12.71
CA TYR A 45 -35.42 -9.08 -13.70
C TYR A 45 -34.87 -10.36 -13.06
N GLY A 46 -34.25 -11.21 -13.90
CA GLY A 46 -33.23 -12.19 -13.57
C GLY A 46 -33.73 -13.55 -13.19
N TYR A 47 -32.81 -14.48 -13.41
CA TYR A 47 -32.96 -15.87 -12.99
C TYR A 47 -32.67 -16.04 -11.51
N GLU A 48 -31.72 -15.25 -10.96
CA GLU A 48 -31.16 -15.40 -9.63
C GLU A 48 -32.24 -15.39 -8.55
N LYS A 49 -33.22 -14.50 -8.65
CA LYS A 49 -34.32 -14.38 -7.69
C LYS A 49 -35.23 -15.61 -7.59
N TYR A 50 -35.19 -16.48 -8.61
CA TYR A 50 -36.00 -17.70 -8.63
C TYR A 50 -35.26 -18.93 -8.09
N TYR A 51 -33.95 -18.82 -7.83
CA TYR A 51 -33.11 -19.91 -7.36
C TYR A 51 -32.72 -19.70 -5.89
N SER A 52 -33.60 -20.13 -4.98
CA SER A 52 -33.37 -20.09 -3.53
C SER A 52 -32.87 -18.73 -3.02
N PHE A 53 -33.57 -17.65 -3.45
CA PHE A 53 -33.27 -16.30 -2.96
C PHE A 53 -33.18 -16.25 -1.43
N SER A 54 -32.15 -15.59 -0.90
CA SER A 54 -32.06 -15.18 0.51
C SER A 54 -31.32 -13.85 0.64
N SER A 55 -31.59 -13.17 1.76
CA SER A 55 -30.82 -11.98 2.13
C SER A 55 -29.38 -12.37 2.45
N ILE A 56 -28.46 -11.44 2.25
CA ILE A 56 -27.09 -11.61 2.72
C ILE A 56 -27.04 -11.59 4.26
N SER A 57 -26.01 -12.22 4.83
CA SER A 57 -25.78 -12.28 6.27
C SER A 57 -25.45 -10.90 6.85
N SER A 58 -25.55 -10.76 8.18
CA SER A 58 -25.10 -9.53 8.86
C SER A 58 -23.60 -9.29 8.70
N GLN A 59 -22.79 -10.34 8.64
CA GLN A 59 -21.34 -10.22 8.41
C GLN A 59 -21.06 -9.71 6.98
N GLN A 60 -21.76 -10.22 5.97
CA GLN A 60 -21.67 -9.69 4.60
C GLN A 60 -22.10 -8.22 4.53
N GLN A 61 -23.18 -7.83 5.23
CA GLN A 61 -23.62 -6.43 5.28
C GLN A 61 -22.56 -5.54 5.93
N SER A 62 -21.99 -5.97 7.06
CA SER A 62 -20.96 -5.20 7.77
C SER A 62 -19.71 -5.01 6.92
N LEU A 63 -19.24 -6.06 6.23
CA LEU A 63 -18.05 -5.96 5.41
C LEU A 63 -18.31 -5.18 4.11
N ALA A 64 -19.50 -5.28 3.51
CA ALA A 64 -19.89 -4.45 2.38
C ALA A 64 -19.88 -2.96 2.74
N LEU A 65 -20.44 -2.61 3.90
CA LEU A 65 -20.41 -1.24 4.41
C LEU A 65 -18.99 -0.75 4.67
N PHE A 66 -18.13 -1.59 5.24
CA PHE A 66 -16.71 -1.26 5.44
C PHE A 66 -15.99 -0.91 4.12
N PHE A 67 -16.27 -1.64 3.05
CA PHE A 67 -15.66 -1.36 1.74
C PHE A 67 -16.31 -0.21 0.99
N MET A 68 -17.56 0.13 1.27
CA MET A 68 -18.26 1.22 0.57
C MET A 68 -18.15 2.56 1.30
N GLU A 69 -18.52 2.60 2.56
CA GLU A 69 -18.88 3.82 3.30
C GLU A 69 -17.80 4.30 4.26
N GLN A 70 -17.32 5.52 4.06
CA GLN A 70 -16.46 6.21 5.00
C GLN A 70 -17.11 6.40 6.38
N SER A 71 -18.42 6.61 6.42
CA SER A 71 -19.17 6.81 7.67
C SER A 71 -19.40 5.53 8.49
N TYR A 72 -19.04 4.35 7.96
CA TYR A 72 -19.28 3.08 8.63
C TYR A 72 -18.19 2.76 9.67
N GLY A 73 -18.62 2.45 10.89
CA GLY A 73 -17.73 2.05 11.97
C GLY A 73 -17.11 3.24 12.70
N ASN A 74 -15.85 3.52 12.45
CA ASN A 74 -15.12 4.62 13.09
C ASN A 74 -14.08 5.21 12.10
N ALA A 75 -13.56 6.39 12.40
CA ALA A 75 -12.63 7.11 11.53
C ALA A 75 -11.35 6.34 11.16
N ALA A 76 -10.98 5.29 11.88
CA ALA A 76 -9.84 4.45 11.53
C ALA A 76 -10.10 3.62 10.25
N ASN A 77 -11.35 3.40 9.89
CA ASN A 77 -11.73 2.62 8.71
C ASN A 77 -11.72 3.44 7.41
N ASP A 78 -11.72 4.76 7.52
CA ASP A 78 -12.05 5.67 6.42
C ASP A 78 -11.18 5.44 5.18
N GLY A 79 -9.87 5.35 5.31
CA GLY A 79 -8.92 5.16 4.20
C GLY A 79 -9.03 3.80 3.48
N PHE A 80 -9.86 2.88 3.96
CA PHE A 80 -10.03 1.54 3.35
C PHE A 80 -11.33 1.38 2.58
N SER A 81 -12.26 2.34 2.68
CA SER A 81 -13.50 2.35 1.93
C SER A 81 -13.35 3.07 0.59
N VAL A 82 -14.23 2.73 -0.37
CA VAL A 82 -14.24 3.40 -1.68
C VAL A 82 -14.53 4.90 -1.52
N GLU A 83 -15.43 5.29 -0.62
CA GLU A 83 -15.62 6.72 -0.28
C GLU A 83 -14.37 7.35 0.32
N GLY A 84 -13.59 6.58 1.08
CA GLY A 84 -12.41 7.10 1.75
C GLY A 84 -11.22 7.35 0.82
N PHE A 85 -11.06 6.58 -0.24
CA PHE A 85 -9.96 6.81 -1.18
C PHE A 85 -10.43 7.41 -2.53
N THR A 86 -11.76 7.62 -2.72
CA THR A 86 -12.32 8.29 -3.90
C THR A 86 -13.37 9.32 -3.50
N ASN A 87 -13.77 10.19 -4.45
CA ASN A 87 -14.92 11.10 -4.30
C ASN A 87 -16.27 10.44 -4.63
N ALA A 88 -16.36 9.10 -4.66
CA ALA A 88 -17.64 8.41 -4.76
C ALA A 88 -18.48 8.71 -3.51
N ASN A 89 -19.80 8.81 -3.67
CA ASN A 89 -20.71 9.03 -2.55
C ASN A 89 -21.71 7.88 -2.50
N PHE A 90 -21.72 7.14 -1.39
CA PHE A 90 -22.66 6.06 -1.15
C PHE A 90 -23.78 6.51 -0.21
N GLU A 91 -25.00 6.08 -0.47
CA GLU A 91 -26.15 6.32 0.39
C GLU A 91 -27.06 5.09 0.45
N ALA A 92 -27.61 4.81 1.64
CA ALA A 92 -28.60 3.76 1.77
C ALA A 92 -29.85 4.08 0.93
N GLY A 93 -30.21 3.16 0.04
CA GLY A 93 -31.31 3.30 -0.90
C GLY A 93 -32.47 2.34 -0.63
N SER A 94 -33.48 2.38 -1.48
CA SER A 94 -34.60 1.44 -1.40
C SER A 94 -34.24 0.12 -2.09
N ALA A 95 -34.64 -0.99 -1.51
CA ALA A 95 -34.35 -2.34 -2.01
C ALA A 95 -34.76 -2.59 -3.48
N GLY A 96 -35.79 -1.90 -3.98
CA GLY A 96 -36.25 -2.07 -5.35
C GLY A 96 -35.60 -1.14 -6.38
N THR A 97 -34.84 -0.13 -5.95
CA THR A 97 -34.32 0.91 -6.87
C THR A 97 -32.87 1.32 -6.57
N ALA A 98 -32.23 0.75 -5.56
CA ALA A 98 -30.83 1.07 -5.25
C ALA A 98 -29.91 0.64 -6.40
N THR A 99 -28.85 1.39 -6.61
CA THR A 99 -27.85 1.20 -7.65
C THR A 99 -27.07 -0.09 -7.45
N VAL A 100 -26.65 -0.38 -6.22
CA VAL A 100 -25.93 -1.60 -5.83
C VAL A 100 -26.81 -2.39 -4.86
N ARG A 101 -27.14 -3.62 -5.20
CA ARG A 101 -27.97 -4.46 -4.34
C ARG A 101 -27.31 -5.81 -4.13
N PHE A 102 -27.25 -6.25 -2.88
CA PHE A 102 -26.58 -7.48 -2.48
C PHE A 102 -27.58 -8.54 -2.06
N ALA A 103 -27.53 -9.72 -2.67
CA ALA A 103 -28.37 -10.85 -2.30
C ALA A 103 -27.64 -12.20 -2.49
N GLN A 104 -28.30 -13.27 -2.05
CA GLN A 104 -27.84 -14.65 -2.25
C GLN A 104 -28.80 -15.41 -3.16
N SER A 105 -28.22 -16.33 -3.93
CA SER A 105 -28.96 -17.27 -4.80
C SER A 105 -28.20 -18.58 -4.90
N SER A 106 -28.88 -19.67 -5.19
CA SER A 106 -28.20 -20.93 -5.50
C SER A 106 -27.73 -21.00 -6.97
N LEU A 107 -27.98 -19.96 -7.78
CA LEU A 107 -27.60 -19.96 -9.19
C LEU A 107 -26.10 -19.71 -9.41
N PRO A 108 -25.44 -18.71 -8.79
CA PRO A 108 -23.99 -18.62 -8.85
C PRO A 108 -23.32 -19.84 -8.20
N SER A 109 -22.29 -20.38 -8.82
CA SER A 109 -21.45 -21.40 -8.16
C SER A 109 -20.64 -20.77 -7.01
N THR A 110 -20.14 -19.55 -7.24
CA THR A 110 -19.42 -18.71 -6.27
C THR A 110 -20.18 -17.40 -6.05
N ALA A 111 -19.85 -16.37 -6.81
CA ALA A 111 -20.54 -15.09 -6.84
C ALA A 111 -20.42 -14.49 -8.24
N TRP A 112 -21.19 -13.48 -8.52
CA TRP A 112 -20.98 -12.55 -9.64
C TRP A 112 -21.65 -11.20 -9.37
N ALA A 113 -21.19 -10.17 -10.06
CA ALA A 113 -21.83 -8.87 -10.07
C ALA A 113 -21.99 -8.35 -11.52
N TYR A 114 -22.94 -7.46 -11.68
CA TYR A 114 -23.19 -6.75 -12.92
C TYR A 114 -22.50 -5.37 -12.88
N THR A 115 -21.71 -5.07 -13.90
CA THR A 115 -21.02 -3.78 -14.01
C THR A 115 -22.01 -2.64 -14.27
N PRO A 116 -21.59 -1.38 -14.06
CA PRO A 116 -22.42 -0.22 -14.39
C PRO A 116 -22.86 -0.20 -15.83
N ASP A 117 -24.16 -0.23 -16.08
CA ASP A 117 -24.77 -0.05 -17.40
C ASP A 117 -26.18 0.57 -17.27
N ALA A 118 -26.98 0.53 -18.32
CA ALA A 118 -28.36 1.03 -18.31
C ALA A 118 -29.40 -0.11 -18.06
N GLY A 119 -28.94 -1.33 -17.79
CA GLY A 119 -29.82 -2.49 -17.55
C GLY A 119 -30.37 -2.53 -16.13
N GLU A 120 -31.46 -3.27 -15.96
CA GLU A 120 -32.11 -3.42 -14.65
C GLU A 120 -31.26 -4.20 -13.62
N ALA A 121 -30.28 -4.96 -14.09
CA ALA A 121 -29.35 -5.76 -13.26
C ALA A 121 -28.09 -5.01 -12.88
N ALA A 122 -27.80 -3.87 -13.50
CA ALA A 122 -26.57 -3.14 -13.31
C ALA A 122 -26.30 -2.84 -11.84
N GLY A 123 -25.08 -3.15 -11.38
CA GLY A 123 -24.65 -2.95 -9.99
C GLY A 123 -25.11 -4.04 -8.99
N ASP A 124 -25.91 -5.02 -9.43
CA ASP A 124 -26.36 -6.07 -8.50
C ASP A 124 -25.28 -7.12 -8.26
N VAL A 125 -25.11 -7.50 -7.00
CA VAL A 125 -24.13 -8.46 -6.49
C VAL A 125 -24.87 -9.70 -5.96
N TRP A 126 -24.53 -10.87 -6.49
CA TRP A 126 -25.13 -12.14 -6.15
C TRP A 126 -24.12 -13.14 -5.60
N PHE A 127 -24.30 -13.54 -4.35
CA PHE A 127 -23.48 -14.58 -3.71
C PHE A 127 -24.12 -15.95 -3.85
N GLY A 128 -23.32 -16.92 -4.27
CA GLY A 128 -23.72 -18.32 -4.35
C GLY A 128 -23.81 -18.97 -2.98
N THR A 129 -24.64 -20.02 -2.91
CA THR A 129 -24.78 -20.85 -1.71
C THR A 129 -24.08 -22.21 -1.84
N GLY A 130 -23.27 -22.40 -2.89
CA GLY A 130 -22.61 -23.69 -3.19
C GLY A 130 -21.59 -24.10 -2.13
N TYR A 131 -20.97 -23.15 -1.46
CA TYR A 131 -19.99 -23.38 -0.38
C TYR A 131 -20.59 -23.40 1.02
N ALA A 132 -21.93 -23.42 1.14
CA ALA A 132 -22.60 -23.39 2.44
C ALA A 132 -22.15 -24.56 3.36
N GLY A 133 -21.61 -24.21 4.53
CA GLY A 133 -21.10 -25.17 5.52
C GLY A 133 -19.68 -25.66 5.27
N THR A 134 -18.95 -25.11 4.34
CA THR A 134 -17.50 -25.28 4.14
C THR A 134 -16.74 -24.14 4.79
N GLU A 135 -15.40 -24.21 4.80
CA GLU A 135 -14.54 -23.10 5.23
C GLU A 135 -14.63 -21.86 4.32
N ASP A 136 -15.04 -22.05 3.06
CA ASP A 136 -15.22 -20.98 2.06
C ASP A 136 -16.67 -20.48 1.99
N ASP A 137 -17.47 -20.68 3.01
CA ASP A 137 -18.87 -20.26 3.06
C ASP A 137 -18.99 -18.73 2.96
N LEU A 138 -19.48 -18.25 1.83
CA LEU A 138 -19.56 -16.81 1.52
C LEU A 138 -20.41 -16.00 2.50
N ARG A 139 -21.18 -16.66 3.38
CA ARG A 139 -21.98 -16.00 4.41
C ARG A 139 -21.16 -15.49 5.61
N PHE A 140 -19.90 -15.91 5.72
CA PHE A 140 -19.02 -15.59 6.85
C PHE A 140 -17.73 -14.89 6.40
N PRO A 141 -17.83 -13.73 5.73
CA PRO A 141 -16.66 -12.98 5.30
C PRO A 141 -15.92 -12.38 6.48
N THR A 142 -14.60 -12.52 6.46
CA THR A 142 -13.65 -11.84 7.34
C THR A 142 -12.50 -11.25 6.51
N PHE A 143 -11.68 -10.39 7.11
CA PHE A 143 -10.53 -9.84 6.41
C PHE A 143 -9.50 -10.93 6.13
N GLY A 144 -9.20 -11.15 4.87
CA GLY A 144 -8.20 -12.11 4.41
C GLY A 144 -8.75 -13.50 4.07
N ASN A 145 -10.01 -13.85 4.39
CA ASN A 145 -10.59 -15.10 3.94
C ASN A 145 -11.21 -15.01 2.54
N TYR A 146 -11.52 -16.16 1.95
CA TYR A 146 -12.11 -16.26 0.61
C TYR A 146 -13.43 -15.49 0.48
N ALA A 147 -14.29 -15.56 1.46
CA ALA A 147 -15.60 -14.88 1.44
C ALA A 147 -15.45 -13.35 1.47
N GLY A 148 -14.49 -12.83 2.25
CA GLY A 148 -14.19 -11.40 2.30
C GLY A 148 -13.57 -10.90 0.99
N HIS A 149 -12.62 -11.64 0.44
CA HIS A 149 -12.03 -11.35 -0.87
C HIS A 149 -13.10 -11.35 -1.97
N THR A 150 -13.95 -12.38 -2.04
CA THR A 150 -15.04 -12.46 -3.01
C THR A 150 -15.98 -11.27 -2.90
N LEU A 151 -16.32 -10.85 -1.68
CA LEU A 151 -17.21 -9.69 -1.49
C LEU A 151 -16.60 -8.40 -2.06
N ALA A 152 -15.34 -8.13 -1.76
CA ALA A 152 -14.62 -6.95 -2.30
C ALA A 152 -14.48 -7.03 -3.83
N HIS A 153 -14.17 -8.20 -4.38
CA HIS A 153 -14.05 -8.47 -5.81
C HIS A 153 -15.36 -8.17 -6.56
N GLU A 154 -16.48 -8.72 -6.07
CA GLU A 154 -17.79 -8.50 -6.71
C GLU A 154 -18.24 -7.03 -6.56
N LEU A 155 -17.92 -6.38 -5.45
CA LEU A 155 -18.13 -4.93 -5.32
C LEU A 155 -17.30 -4.17 -6.36
N GLY A 156 -16.05 -4.56 -6.61
CA GLY A 156 -15.22 -4.00 -7.69
C GLY A 156 -15.92 -4.05 -9.06
N HIS A 157 -16.52 -5.19 -9.42
CA HIS A 157 -17.34 -5.30 -10.63
C HIS A 157 -18.55 -4.37 -10.62
N ALA A 158 -19.29 -4.33 -9.53
CA ALA A 158 -20.46 -3.45 -9.37
C ALA A 158 -20.10 -1.96 -9.48
N LEU A 159 -18.82 -1.59 -9.28
CA LEU A 159 -18.30 -0.23 -9.41
C LEU A 159 -17.64 0.06 -10.76
N GLY A 160 -17.47 -0.93 -11.63
CA GLY A 160 -16.95 -0.73 -12.99
C GLY A 160 -15.58 -1.33 -13.28
N LEU A 161 -15.05 -2.16 -12.37
CA LEU A 161 -13.84 -2.93 -12.64
C LEU A 161 -14.17 -4.24 -13.38
N LYS A 162 -13.23 -4.72 -14.20
CA LYS A 162 -13.26 -6.05 -14.83
C LYS A 162 -12.08 -6.89 -14.37
N HIS A 163 -12.08 -8.18 -14.70
CA HIS A 163 -10.93 -9.00 -14.40
C HIS A 163 -9.67 -8.54 -15.14
N ALA A 164 -8.55 -8.54 -14.43
CA ALA A 164 -7.26 -8.07 -14.90
C ALA A 164 -6.77 -8.78 -16.19
N HIS A 165 -7.06 -10.06 -16.32
CA HIS A 165 -6.65 -10.92 -17.42
C HIS A 165 -7.66 -10.99 -18.57
N GLU A 166 -8.85 -10.43 -18.46
CA GLU A 166 -9.89 -10.49 -19.49
C GLU A 166 -9.59 -9.54 -20.66
N PRO A 167 -9.38 -10.09 -21.88
CA PRO A 167 -8.94 -9.27 -23.02
C PRO A 167 -10.07 -8.48 -23.69
N ILE A 168 -11.35 -8.78 -23.41
CA ILE A 168 -12.48 -8.09 -24.04
C ILE A 168 -13.62 -7.96 -23.04
N TYR A 169 -13.93 -6.73 -22.68
CA TYR A 169 -15.10 -6.40 -21.90
C TYR A 169 -15.68 -5.07 -22.39
N PHE A 170 -16.92 -5.08 -22.90
CA PHE A 170 -17.61 -3.89 -23.43
C PHE A 170 -16.76 -2.94 -24.30
N GLY A 171 -15.86 -3.50 -25.13
CA GLY A 171 -15.00 -2.73 -26.04
C GLY A 171 -13.63 -2.34 -25.49
N ASN A 172 -13.33 -2.59 -24.22
CA ASN A 172 -11.97 -2.46 -23.67
C ASN A 172 -11.23 -3.81 -23.83
N SER A 173 -10.22 -3.84 -24.71
CA SER A 173 -9.38 -5.02 -24.93
C SER A 173 -8.06 -4.98 -24.14
N THR A 174 -7.82 -3.93 -23.33
CA THR A 174 -6.62 -3.81 -22.51
C THR A 174 -6.67 -4.81 -21.37
N VAL A 175 -5.54 -5.45 -21.07
CA VAL A 175 -5.36 -6.32 -19.91
C VAL A 175 -4.22 -5.77 -19.06
N VAL A 176 -4.25 -6.07 -17.78
CA VAL A 176 -3.11 -5.77 -16.89
C VAL A 176 -1.89 -6.57 -17.36
N PRO A 177 -0.70 -5.96 -17.46
CA PRO A 177 0.51 -6.70 -17.83
C PRO A 177 0.77 -7.84 -16.84
N SER A 178 1.19 -9.01 -17.34
CA SER A 178 1.36 -10.23 -16.53
C SER A 178 2.29 -10.07 -15.31
N ALA A 179 3.21 -9.11 -15.33
CA ALA A 179 4.08 -8.79 -14.20
C ALA A 179 3.35 -8.10 -13.04
N TYR A 180 2.12 -7.61 -13.27
CA TYR A 180 1.26 -6.91 -12.31
C TYR A 180 -0.09 -7.60 -12.12
N ASP A 181 -0.31 -8.73 -12.78
CA ASP A 181 -1.55 -9.49 -12.70
C ASP A 181 -1.44 -10.55 -11.59
N SER A 182 -1.65 -10.12 -10.38
CA SER A 182 -1.71 -10.97 -9.18
C SER A 182 -2.37 -10.23 -8.01
N LEU A 183 -2.73 -10.96 -6.95
CA LEU A 183 -3.36 -10.42 -5.75
C LEU A 183 -2.51 -9.37 -5.01
N GLU A 184 -1.22 -9.30 -5.29
CA GLU A 184 -0.35 -8.24 -4.74
C GLU A 184 -0.61 -6.86 -5.35
N TYR A 185 -1.33 -6.80 -6.47
CA TYR A 185 -1.59 -5.56 -7.20
C TYR A 185 -3.08 -5.25 -7.37
N THR A 186 -3.93 -6.27 -7.49
CA THR A 186 -5.37 -6.13 -7.74
C THR A 186 -6.13 -7.33 -7.22
N ILE A 187 -7.27 -7.07 -6.57
CA ILE A 187 -8.21 -8.13 -6.19
C ILE A 187 -9.05 -8.63 -7.39
N MET A 188 -9.00 -7.92 -8.53
CA MET A 188 -9.77 -8.25 -9.73
C MET A 188 -9.09 -9.31 -10.60
N THR A 189 -8.18 -10.08 -10.06
CA THR A 189 -7.47 -11.16 -10.76
C THR A 189 -7.84 -12.54 -10.20
N TYR A 190 -7.62 -13.57 -11.03
CA TYR A 190 -7.63 -14.97 -10.59
C TYR A 190 -6.23 -15.55 -10.43
N HIS A 191 -5.18 -14.75 -10.74
CA HIS A 191 -3.81 -15.13 -10.45
C HIS A 191 -3.45 -14.81 -8.99
N THR A 192 -3.25 -15.83 -8.19
CA THR A 192 -2.88 -15.63 -6.79
C THR A 192 -1.52 -14.95 -6.66
N PHE A 193 -0.57 -15.29 -7.55
CA PHE A 193 0.77 -14.71 -7.62
C PHE A 193 1.19 -14.48 -9.07
N VAL A 194 2.21 -13.66 -9.30
CA VAL A 194 2.75 -13.41 -10.64
C VAL A 194 3.24 -14.71 -11.28
N GLY A 195 2.66 -15.06 -12.43
CA GLY A 195 2.95 -16.29 -13.17
C GLY A 195 2.09 -17.50 -12.80
N ASP A 196 1.04 -17.29 -12.01
CA ASP A 196 0.03 -18.30 -11.73
C ASP A 196 -0.74 -18.75 -13.00
N ASP A 197 -1.36 -19.93 -12.98
CA ASP A 197 -1.97 -20.59 -14.14
C ASP A 197 -3.51 -20.59 -14.18
N LEU A 198 -4.17 -19.83 -13.33
CA LEU A 198 -5.64 -19.75 -13.18
C LEU A 198 -6.31 -21.10 -12.79
N SER A 199 -5.56 -22.07 -12.27
CA SER A 199 -6.12 -23.39 -11.94
C SER A 199 -6.98 -23.40 -10.67
N GLY A 200 -7.21 -22.26 -10.06
CA GLY A 200 -8.00 -22.06 -8.85
C GLY A 200 -7.23 -21.28 -7.77
N ILE A 201 -7.92 -21.00 -6.68
CA ILE A 201 -7.35 -20.31 -5.52
C ILE A 201 -6.25 -21.16 -4.90
N LYS A 202 -5.10 -20.54 -4.61
CA LYS A 202 -3.91 -21.19 -4.07
C LYS A 202 -3.47 -20.66 -2.71
N TYR A 203 -3.97 -19.48 -2.30
CA TYR A 203 -3.60 -18.92 -1.01
C TYR A 203 -4.18 -19.72 0.16
N GLU A 204 -3.52 -19.62 1.32
CA GLU A 204 -4.03 -20.17 2.58
C GLU A 204 -5.39 -19.55 2.97
N HIS A 205 -6.11 -20.17 3.91
CA HIS A 205 -7.47 -19.74 4.31
C HIS A 205 -7.59 -18.23 4.59
N ASP A 206 -6.60 -17.63 5.25
CA ASP A 206 -6.57 -16.19 5.60
C ASP A 206 -5.51 -15.41 4.81
N GLY A 207 -5.12 -15.92 3.64
CA GLY A 207 -4.06 -15.37 2.79
C GLY A 207 -4.54 -14.42 1.70
N ALA A 208 -5.81 -14.08 1.63
CA ALA A 208 -6.33 -13.14 0.66
C ALA A 208 -6.06 -11.67 1.06
N PRO A 209 -6.06 -10.71 0.10
CA PRO A 209 -6.01 -9.30 0.41
C PRO A 209 -7.13 -8.85 1.35
N GLN A 210 -6.79 -7.94 2.26
CA GLN A 210 -7.69 -7.41 3.29
C GLN A 210 -8.36 -6.10 2.85
N THR A 211 -7.89 -5.52 1.74
CA THR A 211 -8.36 -4.24 1.17
C THR A 211 -8.43 -4.35 -0.35
N PHE A 212 -8.99 -3.34 -1.02
CA PHE A 212 -8.64 -3.07 -2.41
C PHE A 212 -7.13 -2.88 -2.52
N MET A 213 -6.52 -3.36 -3.61
CA MET A 213 -5.08 -3.27 -3.80
C MET A 213 -4.73 -2.06 -4.67
N MET A 214 -3.44 -1.76 -4.80
CA MET A 214 -2.98 -0.50 -5.38
C MET A 214 -3.53 -0.18 -6.78
N LEU A 215 -3.73 -1.19 -7.64
CA LEU A 215 -4.27 -0.96 -8.98
C LEU A 215 -5.79 -0.79 -8.96
N ASP A 216 -6.48 -1.44 -8.03
CA ASP A 216 -7.93 -1.27 -7.85
C ASP A 216 -8.22 0.16 -7.37
N ILE A 217 -7.46 0.63 -6.36
CA ILE A 217 -7.54 1.99 -5.84
C ILE A 217 -7.29 2.99 -6.96
N ALA A 218 -6.20 2.83 -7.73
CA ALA A 218 -5.88 3.71 -8.84
C ALA A 218 -6.99 3.73 -9.91
N ALA A 219 -7.52 2.57 -10.27
CA ALA A 219 -8.60 2.48 -11.26
C ALA A 219 -9.90 3.12 -10.76
N LEU A 220 -10.26 2.91 -9.50
CA LEU A 220 -11.44 3.55 -8.91
C LEU A 220 -11.26 5.06 -8.75
N GLN A 221 -10.05 5.54 -8.45
CA GLN A 221 -9.74 6.97 -8.44
C GLN A 221 -9.84 7.62 -9.81
N GLU A 222 -9.44 6.95 -10.88
CA GLU A 222 -9.64 7.45 -12.24
C GLU A 222 -11.13 7.54 -12.62
N MET A 223 -11.96 6.65 -12.10
CA MET A 223 -13.39 6.66 -12.35
C MET A 223 -14.15 7.70 -11.53
N TYR A 224 -13.77 7.89 -10.27
CA TYR A 224 -14.56 8.66 -9.29
C TYR A 224 -13.81 9.88 -8.73
N GLY A 225 -12.53 10.07 -9.06
CA GLY A 225 -11.65 11.07 -8.46
C GLY A 225 -11.06 10.59 -7.14
N ALA A 226 -9.87 11.04 -6.77
CA ALA A 226 -9.25 10.73 -5.48
C ALA A 226 -9.77 11.65 -4.37
N ASP A 227 -10.01 11.10 -3.18
CA ASP A 227 -10.35 11.89 -1.98
C ASP A 227 -9.09 12.20 -1.16
N TYR A 228 -8.71 13.46 -1.11
CA TYR A 228 -7.61 13.97 -0.31
C TYR A 228 -8.08 14.56 1.04
N THR A 229 -9.34 14.35 1.42
CA THR A 229 -9.86 14.81 2.72
C THR A 229 -9.82 13.72 3.78
N THR A 230 -9.79 12.47 3.36
CA THR A 230 -9.68 11.30 4.24
C THR A 230 -8.29 11.20 4.83
N ASN A 231 -8.20 11.03 6.15
CA ASN A 231 -6.94 10.97 6.90
C ASN A 231 -5.99 12.16 6.61
N SER A 232 -6.51 13.32 6.20
CA SER A 232 -5.74 14.49 5.76
C SER A 232 -4.98 15.23 6.87
N GLY A 233 -4.96 14.70 8.06
CA GLY A 233 -4.14 15.14 9.19
C GLY A 233 -3.05 14.10 9.45
N ASN A 234 -2.11 14.41 10.35
CA ASN A 234 -1.03 13.48 10.70
C ASN A 234 -1.59 12.16 11.21
N THR A 235 -1.40 11.09 10.47
CA THR A 235 -1.93 9.76 10.74
C THR A 235 -0.82 8.80 11.17
N VAL A 236 -1.12 7.96 12.15
CA VAL A 236 -0.20 6.91 12.60
C VAL A 236 -0.81 5.54 12.27
N TYR A 237 -0.19 4.85 11.33
CA TYR A 237 -0.47 3.45 11.02
C TYR A 237 0.45 2.56 11.85
N LYS A 238 -0.12 1.65 12.63
CA LYS A 238 0.65 0.83 13.56
C LYS A 238 0.32 -0.64 13.42
N TRP A 239 1.36 -1.47 13.53
CA TRP A 239 1.24 -2.93 13.55
C TRP A 239 2.06 -3.54 14.69
N ASN A 240 1.72 -4.76 15.05
CA ASN A 240 2.39 -5.52 16.10
C ASN A 240 2.74 -6.93 15.61
N PRO A 241 3.88 -7.53 16.02
CA PRO A 241 4.37 -8.78 15.45
C PRO A 241 3.51 -10.02 15.71
N ASN A 242 2.61 -9.97 16.69
CA ASN A 242 1.78 -11.10 17.11
C ASN A 242 0.29 -10.92 16.79
N GLN A 243 -0.04 -9.96 15.96
CA GLN A 243 -1.41 -9.61 15.59
C GLN A 243 -1.45 -9.17 14.12
N GLY A 244 -2.43 -9.68 13.36
CA GLY A 244 -2.69 -9.22 11.98
C GLY A 244 -3.41 -7.86 11.91
N ILE A 245 -3.61 -7.20 13.03
CA ILE A 245 -4.44 -5.99 13.14
C ILE A 245 -3.69 -4.78 12.58
N THR A 246 -4.37 -4.02 11.72
CA THR A 246 -3.95 -2.68 11.30
C THR A 246 -4.63 -1.65 12.19
N TYR A 247 -3.84 -0.83 12.88
CA TYR A 247 -4.34 0.28 13.68
C TYR A 247 -4.10 1.60 12.97
N VAL A 248 -5.09 2.47 13.02
CA VAL A 248 -5.01 3.86 12.56
C VAL A 248 -5.27 4.77 13.75
N ASN A 249 -4.32 5.63 14.08
CA ASN A 249 -4.37 6.54 15.25
C ASN A 249 -4.71 5.80 16.57
N GLY A 250 -4.19 4.57 16.72
CA GLY A 250 -4.38 3.73 17.90
C GLY A 250 -5.73 2.98 17.96
N VAL A 251 -6.59 3.12 16.96
CA VAL A 251 -7.88 2.42 16.84
C VAL A 251 -7.73 1.29 15.82
N ALA A 252 -8.25 0.10 16.12
CA ALA A 252 -8.24 -1.01 15.19
C ALA A 252 -9.14 -0.72 13.99
N ALA A 253 -8.55 -0.71 12.80
CA ALA A 253 -9.23 -0.50 11.53
C ALA A 253 -9.53 -1.84 10.84
N ILE A 254 -8.52 -2.69 10.67
CA ILE A 254 -8.67 -4.02 10.08
C ILE A 254 -8.31 -5.04 11.16
N THR A 255 -9.22 -5.98 11.40
CA THR A 255 -9.04 -7.04 12.41
C THR A 255 -9.27 -8.40 11.74
N PRO A 256 -8.25 -9.04 11.18
CA PRO A 256 -8.35 -10.36 10.58
C PRO A 256 -8.40 -11.45 11.65
N ASP A 257 -8.87 -12.64 11.26
CA ASP A 257 -8.94 -13.79 12.16
C ASP A 257 -7.55 -14.43 12.42
N ALA A 258 -6.60 -14.23 11.49
CA ALA A 258 -5.24 -14.74 11.60
C ALA A 258 -4.20 -13.63 11.79
N ASN A 259 -2.99 -14.01 12.22
CA ASN A 259 -1.84 -13.09 12.25
C ASN A 259 -1.26 -12.93 10.83
N ARG A 260 -2.06 -12.37 9.93
CA ARG A 260 -1.70 -12.06 8.55
C ARG A 260 -1.97 -10.59 8.27
N ILE A 261 -1.08 -9.96 7.52
CA ILE A 261 -1.19 -8.59 7.04
C ILE A 261 -0.96 -8.62 5.54
N PHE A 262 -1.98 -8.25 4.77
CA PHE A 262 -1.91 -8.16 3.32
C PHE A 262 -2.89 -7.09 2.85
N ALA A 263 -2.42 -5.84 2.83
CA ALA A 263 -3.28 -4.68 2.58
C ALA A 263 -2.54 -3.57 1.84
N THR A 264 -3.30 -2.67 1.22
CA THR A 264 -2.80 -1.41 0.65
C THR A 264 -3.26 -0.24 1.51
N ILE A 265 -2.36 0.70 1.75
CA ILE A 265 -2.64 1.95 2.47
C ILE A 265 -2.87 3.07 1.45
N TRP A 266 -3.97 3.80 1.62
CA TRP A 266 -4.23 5.11 1.05
C TRP A 266 -4.38 6.12 2.20
N ASP A 267 -3.66 7.24 2.09
CA ASP A 267 -3.80 8.41 2.97
C ASP A 267 -4.08 9.65 2.11
N GLY A 268 -4.99 10.51 2.55
CA GLY A 268 -5.38 11.70 1.80
C GLY A 268 -4.42 12.86 1.98
N GLY A 269 -3.53 12.79 2.97
CA GLY A 269 -2.51 13.83 3.20
C GLY A 269 -2.26 14.10 4.67
N GLY A 270 -1.16 14.73 4.94
CA GLY A 270 -0.71 15.00 6.30
C GLY A 270 0.79 14.91 6.40
N ILE A 271 1.28 14.51 7.55
CA ILE A 271 2.63 14.01 7.80
C ILE A 271 2.46 12.71 8.57
N ASP A 272 2.55 11.60 7.84
CA ASP A 272 2.05 10.33 8.29
C ASP A 272 3.17 9.38 8.68
N THR A 273 2.88 8.43 9.56
CA THR A 273 3.91 7.58 10.17
C THR A 273 3.54 6.11 10.12
N TYR A 274 4.43 5.26 9.65
CA TYR A 274 4.41 3.82 9.90
C TYR A 274 5.14 3.53 11.22
N ASP A 275 4.40 3.16 12.25
CA ASP A 275 4.92 2.76 13.57
C ASP A 275 5.09 1.24 13.64
N LEU A 276 6.34 0.80 13.53
CA LEU A 276 6.80 -0.58 13.62
C LEU A 276 7.69 -0.81 14.85
N SER A 277 7.67 0.12 15.80
CA SER A 277 8.54 0.13 17.00
C SER A 277 8.41 -1.12 17.89
N ALA A 278 7.34 -1.91 17.72
CA ALA A 278 7.13 -3.15 18.46
C ALA A 278 7.88 -4.37 17.85
N TYR A 279 8.43 -4.25 16.65
CA TYR A 279 9.11 -5.36 15.97
C TYR A 279 10.55 -5.52 16.45
N THR A 280 10.99 -6.77 16.48
CA THR A 280 12.38 -7.15 16.78
C THR A 280 13.01 -7.94 15.63
N THR A 281 12.28 -8.09 14.54
CA THR A 281 12.73 -8.70 13.28
C THR A 281 13.36 -7.63 12.42
N ASN A 282 14.25 -8.02 11.51
CA ASN A 282 14.76 -7.11 10.48
C ASN A 282 13.61 -6.72 9.55
N LEU A 283 13.32 -5.43 9.48
CA LEU A 283 12.28 -4.86 8.65
C LEU A 283 12.84 -4.48 7.28
N LYS A 284 11.97 -4.54 6.29
CA LYS A 284 12.21 -3.91 4.99
C LYS A 284 11.05 -2.96 4.73
N ILE A 285 11.29 -1.68 4.78
CA ILE A 285 10.28 -0.63 4.59
C ILE A 285 10.58 0.12 3.30
N ASP A 286 9.56 0.30 2.48
CA ASP A 286 9.62 1.08 1.24
C ASP A 286 8.39 1.99 1.20
N LEU A 287 8.60 3.30 1.41
CA LEU A 287 7.53 4.31 1.46
C LEU A 287 7.15 4.84 0.08
N ARG A 288 7.84 4.46 -0.98
CA ARG A 288 7.54 4.93 -2.34
C ARG A 288 6.15 4.49 -2.76
N ALA A 289 5.47 5.32 -3.54
CA ALA A 289 4.20 4.96 -4.15
C ALA A 289 4.34 3.64 -4.95
N GLY A 290 3.43 2.69 -4.72
CA GLY A 290 3.50 1.34 -5.30
C GLY A 290 4.59 0.44 -4.69
N GLY A 291 5.35 0.93 -3.70
CA GLY A 291 6.30 0.16 -2.92
C GLY A 291 5.62 -0.81 -1.95
N TYR A 292 6.40 -1.70 -1.35
CA TYR A 292 5.89 -2.64 -0.36
C TYR A 292 6.86 -2.84 0.81
N SER A 293 6.29 -3.09 1.98
CA SER A 293 7.03 -3.26 3.22
C SER A 293 6.87 -4.67 3.79
N VAL A 294 7.95 -5.23 4.33
CA VAL A 294 7.99 -6.54 4.99
C VAL A 294 8.30 -6.35 6.47
N PHE A 295 7.38 -6.76 7.32
CA PHE A 295 7.51 -6.63 8.78
C PHE A 295 8.04 -7.92 9.42
N SER A 296 7.49 -9.06 9.02
CA SER A 296 7.85 -10.36 9.52
C SER A 296 7.40 -11.44 8.55
N GLN A 297 8.22 -12.46 8.35
CA GLN A 297 7.86 -13.62 7.52
C GLN A 297 6.60 -14.34 8.06
N GLY A 298 6.41 -14.36 9.38
CA GLY A 298 5.25 -15.00 10.00
C GLY A 298 3.92 -14.26 9.78
N GLN A 299 3.95 -13.04 9.26
CA GLN A 299 2.76 -12.24 8.96
C GLN A 299 2.50 -12.08 7.45
N LEU A 300 3.40 -12.58 6.59
CA LEU A 300 3.14 -12.62 5.16
C LEU A 300 2.04 -13.62 4.85
N ALA A 301 1.14 -13.25 3.94
CA ALA A 301 0.16 -14.17 3.37
C ALA A 301 0.85 -15.28 2.57
N ASP A 302 0.47 -16.53 2.80
CA ASP A 302 0.89 -17.66 1.94
C ASP A 302 -0.02 -17.68 0.70
N LEU A 303 0.58 -17.47 -0.45
CA LEU A 303 -0.10 -17.45 -1.74
C LEU A 303 -0.07 -18.81 -2.45
N GLY A 304 0.51 -19.84 -1.81
CA GLY A 304 0.61 -21.19 -2.37
C GLY A 304 1.57 -21.32 -3.54
N GLY A 305 2.34 -20.28 -3.87
CA GLY A 305 3.30 -20.26 -4.97
C GLY A 305 3.86 -18.87 -5.25
N GLY A 306 4.69 -18.77 -6.28
CA GLY A 306 5.28 -17.50 -6.71
C GLY A 306 6.74 -17.28 -6.28
N PRO A 307 7.30 -16.12 -6.63
CA PRO A 307 8.74 -15.87 -6.51
C PRO A 307 9.26 -15.71 -5.08
N ASN A 308 8.41 -15.38 -4.11
CA ASN A 308 8.80 -15.16 -2.72
C ASN A 308 8.56 -16.41 -1.84
N ASN A 309 9.03 -17.57 -2.29
CA ASN A 309 8.88 -18.86 -1.57
C ASN A 309 7.41 -19.19 -1.21
N GLY A 310 6.47 -18.80 -2.06
CA GLY A 310 5.05 -19.05 -1.85
C GLY A 310 4.29 -17.96 -1.10
N HIS A 311 4.97 -16.92 -0.63
CA HIS A 311 4.35 -15.85 0.13
C HIS A 311 4.24 -14.54 -0.68
N ALA A 312 3.35 -13.67 -0.26
CA ALA A 312 3.30 -12.29 -0.73
C ALA A 312 4.66 -11.59 -0.50
N ARG A 313 5.03 -10.68 -1.40
CA ARG A 313 6.31 -9.94 -1.30
C ARG A 313 6.32 -8.95 -0.15
N GLY A 314 5.17 -8.50 0.31
CA GLY A 314 5.02 -7.55 1.39
C GLY A 314 3.81 -7.81 2.26
N ASN A 315 3.85 -7.23 3.45
CA ASN A 315 2.71 -7.13 4.36
C ASN A 315 1.81 -5.95 3.97
N ILE A 316 2.42 -4.79 3.74
CA ILE A 316 1.74 -3.55 3.35
C ILE A 316 2.29 -3.08 2.02
N PHE A 317 1.38 -2.57 1.20
CA PHE A 317 1.64 -1.94 -0.08
C PHE A 317 1.17 -0.49 -0.01
N ASN A 318 1.89 0.42 -0.65
CA ASN A 318 1.49 1.82 -0.74
C ASN A 318 0.66 2.02 -2.01
N ALA A 319 -0.41 2.79 -1.91
CA ALA A 319 -1.19 3.16 -3.08
C ALA A 319 -0.35 3.95 -4.10
N LEU A 320 -0.78 3.94 -5.35
CA LEU A 320 -0.17 4.74 -6.41
C LEU A 320 -0.59 6.21 -6.25
N LEU A 321 0.24 7.12 -6.75
CA LEU A 321 -0.09 8.55 -6.78
C LEU A 321 -1.14 8.83 -7.86
N TYR A 322 -2.28 9.36 -7.46
CA TYR A 322 -3.27 9.85 -8.40
C TYR A 322 -2.76 11.13 -9.07
N HIS A 323 -2.56 11.08 -10.39
CA HIS A 323 -2.04 12.20 -11.21
C HIS A 323 -0.73 12.81 -10.66
N ASN A 324 0.16 11.99 -10.09
CA ASN A 324 1.42 12.39 -9.47
C ASN A 324 1.27 13.38 -8.29
N ASN A 325 0.13 13.38 -7.62
CA ASN A 325 -0.06 14.19 -6.43
C ASN A 325 0.58 13.51 -5.22
N VAL A 326 1.63 14.13 -4.69
CA VAL A 326 2.42 13.61 -3.57
C VAL A 326 1.74 13.75 -2.19
N ALA A 327 0.56 14.34 -2.12
CA ALA A 327 -0.13 14.54 -0.85
C ALA A 327 -0.53 13.23 -0.15
N SER A 328 -0.59 12.11 -0.90
CA SER A 328 -0.94 10.79 -0.36
C SER A 328 0.27 9.91 -0.02
N LEU A 329 1.45 10.49 0.06
CA LEU A 329 2.64 9.78 0.53
C LEU A 329 2.59 9.58 2.05
N ILE A 330 3.34 8.60 2.53
CA ILE A 330 3.65 8.41 3.94
C ILE A 330 5.07 8.92 4.15
N GLU A 331 5.27 9.84 5.08
CA GLU A 331 6.56 10.53 5.23
C GLU A 331 7.47 9.86 6.25
N ASN A 332 6.94 9.24 7.29
CA ASN A 332 7.73 8.84 8.43
C ASN A 332 7.71 7.34 8.70
N VAL A 333 8.82 6.84 9.21
CA VAL A 333 8.93 5.46 9.73
C VAL A 333 9.55 5.48 11.11
N GLN A 334 8.90 4.81 12.05
CA GLN A 334 9.50 4.40 13.30
C GLN A 334 9.74 2.88 13.27
N ALA A 335 10.96 2.47 12.99
CA ALA A 335 11.34 1.06 12.88
C ALA A 335 11.49 0.37 14.26
N GLY A 336 11.92 -0.86 14.26
CA GLY A 336 11.99 -1.72 15.44
C GLY A 336 13.36 -1.79 16.10
N SER A 337 13.75 -2.98 16.49
CA SER A 337 15.08 -3.26 17.09
C SER A 337 15.85 -4.33 16.30
N GLY A 338 15.49 -4.57 15.07
CA GLY A 338 16.21 -5.43 14.13
C GLY A 338 17.21 -4.62 13.31
N ASN A 339 17.93 -5.27 12.42
CA ASN A 339 18.72 -4.56 11.42
C ASN A 339 17.80 -4.22 10.24
N ASP A 340 17.36 -2.99 10.17
CA ASP A 340 16.27 -2.55 9.32
C ASP A 340 16.80 -1.91 8.02
N THR A 341 16.03 -2.01 6.96
CA THR A 341 16.29 -1.29 5.71
C THR A 341 15.08 -0.42 5.42
N ILE A 342 15.28 0.88 5.37
CA ILE A 342 14.22 1.87 5.16
C ILE A 342 14.54 2.69 3.94
N VAL A 343 13.58 2.76 3.02
CA VAL A 343 13.61 3.64 1.84
C VAL A 343 12.42 4.59 1.94
N GLY A 344 12.72 5.87 1.98
CA GLY A 344 11.76 6.97 1.93
C GLY A 344 11.19 7.19 0.53
N ASN A 345 10.77 8.38 0.24
CA ASN A 345 10.15 8.75 -1.03
C ASN A 345 10.56 10.16 -1.49
N GLU A 346 9.73 10.85 -2.26
CA GLU A 346 10.01 12.22 -2.72
C GLU A 346 9.53 13.33 -1.77
N ALA A 347 8.92 13.00 -0.63
CA ALA A 347 8.60 13.95 0.43
C ALA A 347 9.80 14.17 1.37
N ASN A 348 9.71 15.13 2.28
CA ASN A 348 10.68 15.25 3.36
C ASN A 348 10.37 14.18 4.42
N ASN A 349 11.20 13.16 4.51
CA ASN A 349 11.00 12.03 5.39
C ASN A 349 11.69 12.19 6.76
N THR A 350 11.12 11.57 7.79
CA THR A 350 11.83 11.34 9.05
C THR A 350 11.86 9.86 9.35
N LEU A 351 13.07 9.30 9.40
CA LEU A 351 13.32 7.87 9.51
C LEU A 351 14.03 7.57 10.82
N TRP A 352 13.42 6.74 11.68
CA TRP A 352 14.02 6.25 12.93
C TRP A 352 14.34 4.75 12.79
N GLY A 353 15.64 4.40 12.82
CA GLY A 353 16.13 3.02 12.87
C GLY A 353 15.90 2.38 14.25
N ASN A 354 16.16 3.12 15.31
CA ASN A 354 16.12 2.79 16.72
C ASN A 354 17.28 1.89 17.18
N ALA A 355 17.20 0.59 17.04
CA ALA A 355 18.28 -0.30 17.50
C ALA A 355 18.54 -1.39 16.48
N GLY A 356 19.79 -1.68 16.23
CA GLY A 356 20.25 -2.59 15.19
C GLY A 356 21.23 -1.90 14.27
N ASN A 357 21.71 -2.57 13.26
CA ASN A 357 22.56 -1.94 12.25
C ASN A 357 21.65 -1.63 11.05
N ASP A 358 21.23 -0.39 10.95
CA ASP A 358 20.18 0.04 10.05
C ASP A 358 20.71 0.68 8.75
N SER A 359 19.92 0.62 7.71
CA SER A 359 20.20 1.26 6.43
C SER A 359 19.06 2.22 6.11
N LEU A 360 19.32 3.52 6.17
CA LEU A 360 18.34 4.58 6.04
C LEU A 360 18.61 5.40 4.77
N ASP A 361 17.67 5.40 3.85
CA ASP A 361 17.70 6.15 2.60
C ASP A 361 16.41 7.01 2.54
N GLY A 362 16.54 8.32 2.76
CA GLY A 362 15.39 9.24 2.70
C GLY A 362 14.80 9.36 1.30
N GLY A 363 15.62 9.15 0.27
CA GLY A 363 15.24 9.41 -1.11
C GLY A 363 15.39 10.88 -1.45
N ALA A 364 14.53 11.38 -2.34
CA ALA A 364 14.56 12.79 -2.70
C ALA A 364 13.81 13.61 -1.66
N GLY A 365 14.30 14.80 -1.36
CA GLY A 365 13.66 15.69 -0.37
C GLY A 365 14.68 16.42 0.50
N VAL A 366 14.26 16.79 1.68
CA VAL A 366 15.14 17.21 2.77
C VAL A 366 14.79 16.32 3.96
N ASP A 367 15.62 15.33 4.19
CA ASP A 367 15.29 14.22 5.06
C ASP A 367 16.00 14.30 6.41
N THR A 368 15.41 13.66 7.40
CA THR A 368 16.01 13.49 8.72
C THR A 368 16.12 12.00 9.02
N SER A 369 17.33 11.50 9.18
CA SER A 369 17.63 10.12 9.52
C SER A 369 18.25 10.02 10.90
N ILE A 370 17.71 9.14 11.74
CA ILE A 370 18.09 8.90 13.13
C ILE A 370 18.31 7.40 13.27
N GLY A 371 19.56 6.94 13.28
CA GLY A 371 19.88 5.50 13.33
C GLY A 371 19.57 4.91 14.70
N GLY A 372 20.17 5.52 15.72
CA GLY A 372 20.03 5.04 17.09
C GLY A 372 21.19 4.12 17.48
N THR A 373 20.91 3.00 18.17
CA THR A 373 22.01 2.15 18.63
C THR A 373 22.36 1.07 17.62
N GLY A 374 23.62 1.01 17.22
CA GLY A 374 24.16 0.05 16.26
C GLY A 374 25.13 0.72 15.30
N ASN A 375 25.55 0.03 14.26
CA ASN A 375 26.39 0.64 13.25
C ASN A 375 25.52 0.92 12.02
N ASP A 376 25.14 2.17 11.83
CA ASP A 376 24.12 2.57 10.88
C ASP A 376 24.71 3.11 9.58
N THR A 377 23.95 3.00 8.52
CA THR A 377 24.31 3.52 7.21
C THR A 377 23.24 4.47 6.70
N TYR A 378 23.66 5.69 6.40
CA TYR A 378 22.80 6.76 5.89
C TYR A 378 23.11 7.07 4.45
N PHE A 379 22.07 7.14 3.61
CA PHE A 379 22.23 7.66 2.26
C PHE A 379 21.80 9.12 2.22
N VAL A 380 22.64 9.96 1.63
CA VAL A 380 22.45 11.40 1.53
C VAL A 380 22.56 11.80 0.07
N ASP A 381 21.47 12.30 -0.49
CA ASP A 381 21.44 12.82 -1.87
C ASP A 381 21.20 14.33 -1.94
N ASN A 382 20.86 14.95 -0.81
CA ASN A 382 20.66 16.39 -0.65
C ASN A 382 21.57 16.94 0.47
N ALA A 383 22.27 18.03 0.19
CA ALA A 383 23.16 18.66 1.19
C ALA A 383 22.41 19.23 2.40
N ALA A 384 21.09 19.32 2.37
CA ALA A 384 20.25 19.75 3.48
C ALA A 384 19.71 18.59 4.32
N ASP A 385 20.02 17.34 3.95
CA ASP A 385 19.65 16.18 4.76
C ASP A 385 20.36 16.20 6.10
N VAL A 386 19.66 15.74 7.12
CA VAL A 386 20.14 15.75 8.50
C VAL A 386 20.31 14.31 8.99
N VAL A 387 21.54 13.96 9.33
CA VAL A 387 21.85 12.71 10.05
C VAL A 387 22.04 13.05 11.53
N THR A 388 21.34 12.35 12.41
CA THR A 388 21.36 12.57 13.84
C THR A 388 21.82 11.31 14.57
N GLU A 389 22.90 11.45 15.35
CA GLU A 389 23.46 10.40 16.20
C GLU A 389 23.73 10.92 17.60
N ASN A 390 23.56 10.07 18.62
CA ASN A 390 23.97 10.36 19.97
C ASN A 390 25.33 9.71 20.29
N SER A 391 25.99 10.19 21.30
CA SER A 391 27.32 9.70 21.67
C SER A 391 27.29 8.24 22.13
N GLY A 392 28.05 7.38 21.46
CA GLY A 392 28.27 5.97 21.82
C GLY A 392 27.17 5.04 21.33
N GLU A 393 26.40 5.47 20.34
CA GLU A 393 25.38 4.61 19.70
C GLU A 393 26.01 3.65 18.68
N GLY A 394 27.17 3.96 18.10
CA GLY A 394 27.83 3.03 17.16
C GLY A 394 29.09 3.53 16.50
N THR A 395 29.33 2.99 15.32
CA THR A 395 30.28 3.49 14.33
C THR A 395 29.53 3.62 13.02
N ASP A 396 29.21 4.84 12.66
CA ASP A 396 28.18 5.14 11.71
C ASP A 396 28.73 5.68 10.41
N THR A 397 28.05 5.43 9.31
CA THR A 397 28.54 5.71 7.97
C THR A 397 27.53 6.53 7.17
N VAL A 398 27.92 7.71 6.73
CA VAL A 398 27.22 8.46 5.69
C VAL A 398 27.77 8.11 4.32
N ARG A 399 26.89 7.78 3.39
CA ARG A 399 27.16 7.55 1.96
C ARG A 399 26.50 8.66 1.16
N ALA A 400 27.28 9.63 0.69
CA ALA A 400 26.76 10.83 0.05
C ALA A 400 26.95 10.84 -1.47
N THR A 401 25.96 11.29 -2.22
CA THR A 401 26.07 11.61 -3.65
C THR A 401 26.41 13.08 -3.91
N VAL A 402 26.37 13.91 -2.85
CA VAL A 402 26.62 15.36 -2.83
C VAL A 402 27.70 15.70 -1.81
N SER A 403 28.25 16.91 -1.89
CA SER A 403 29.16 17.42 -0.84
C SER A 403 28.45 17.47 0.51
N TYR A 404 29.09 16.95 1.53
CA TYR A 404 28.46 16.79 2.84
C TYR A 404 29.41 17.09 4.00
N THR A 405 28.82 17.56 5.11
CA THR A 405 29.53 17.77 6.38
C THR A 405 28.93 16.83 7.42
N LEU A 406 29.76 15.99 8.02
CA LEU A 406 29.32 15.09 9.09
C LEU A 406 28.72 15.83 10.28
N GLY A 407 27.57 15.37 10.72
CA GLY A 407 27.00 15.71 12.02
C GLY A 407 27.87 15.21 13.18
N ALA A 408 27.54 15.61 14.41
CA ALA A 408 28.19 15.09 15.60
C ALA A 408 27.98 13.58 15.73
N ASN A 409 28.97 12.86 16.27
CA ASN A 409 28.92 11.43 16.58
C ASN A 409 28.81 10.49 15.37
N VAL A 410 29.14 10.94 14.16
CA VAL A 410 29.27 10.11 12.95
C VAL A 410 30.76 10.01 12.61
N GLU A 411 31.24 8.79 12.35
CA GLU A 411 32.67 8.52 12.14
C GLU A 411 33.06 8.46 10.65
N ASN A 412 32.18 7.95 9.77
CA ASN A 412 32.58 7.66 8.40
C ASN A 412 31.79 8.47 7.38
N LEU A 413 32.49 8.95 6.35
CA LEU A 413 31.89 9.60 5.19
C LEU A 413 32.47 9.00 3.90
N THR A 414 31.62 8.45 3.07
CA THR A 414 32.00 7.88 1.77
C THR A 414 31.25 8.56 0.65
N PHE A 415 31.97 9.12 -0.31
CA PHE A 415 31.33 9.65 -1.52
C PHE A 415 31.02 8.52 -2.49
N ILE A 416 29.77 8.48 -2.97
CA ILE A 416 29.27 7.50 -3.93
C ILE A 416 28.75 8.14 -5.23
N GLY A 417 28.92 9.45 -5.38
CA GLY A 417 28.56 10.21 -6.57
C GLY A 417 29.62 10.15 -7.68
N THR A 418 29.51 11.03 -8.66
CA THR A 418 30.39 11.02 -9.86
C THR A 418 31.14 12.33 -10.09
N GLY A 419 30.88 13.38 -9.33
CA GLY A 419 31.47 14.72 -9.49
C GLY A 419 32.59 15.01 -8.48
N ALA A 420 33.07 16.25 -8.48
CA ALA A 420 33.93 16.74 -7.42
C ALA A 420 33.16 16.80 -6.09
N PHE A 421 33.83 16.39 -5.04
CA PHE A 421 33.25 16.25 -3.69
C PHE A 421 33.96 17.13 -2.69
N SER A 422 33.23 17.72 -1.77
CA SER A 422 33.77 18.32 -0.57
C SER A 422 33.22 17.57 0.63
N GLY A 423 34.08 16.76 1.27
CA GLY A 423 33.77 16.00 2.48
C GLY A 423 34.37 16.66 3.71
N ILE A 424 33.56 16.94 4.72
CA ILE A 424 34.03 17.58 5.96
C ILE A 424 33.66 16.69 7.14
N GLY A 425 34.66 16.29 7.94
CA GLY A 425 34.50 15.56 9.18
C GLY A 425 34.05 16.43 10.34
N ASN A 426 34.11 15.88 11.51
CA ASN A 426 33.68 16.54 12.76
C ASN A 426 34.82 16.62 13.81
N GLY A 427 34.56 16.31 15.08
CA GLY A 427 35.55 16.32 16.16
C GLY A 427 36.00 14.93 16.61
N LEU A 428 35.60 13.88 15.91
CA LEU A 428 35.98 12.48 16.14
C LEU A 428 37.10 12.05 15.21
N ASP A 429 37.67 10.87 15.44
CA ASP A 429 38.56 10.20 14.49
C ASP A 429 37.72 9.75 13.28
N ASN A 430 37.74 10.52 12.19
CA ASN A 430 36.91 10.25 11.00
C ASN A 430 37.66 9.45 9.92
N THR A 431 36.90 8.64 9.18
CA THR A 431 37.35 8.07 7.90
C THR A 431 36.55 8.70 6.76
N ILE A 432 37.24 9.45 5.88
CA ILE A 432 36.58 10.14 4.74
C ILE A 432 37.18 9.63 3.44
N THR A 433 36.31 9.10 2.57
CA THR A 433 36.69 8.58 1.25
C THR A 433 36.03 9.42 0.17
N GLY A 434 36.86 10.00 -0.71
CA GLY A 434 36.44 10.72 -1.92
C GLY A 434 36.11 9.78 -3.09
N GLY A 435 36.11 10.35 -4.28
CA GLY A 435 35.68 9.63 -5.50
C GLY A 435 36.75 9.51 -6.56
N ALA A 436 36.34 9.74 -7.81
CA ALA A 436 37.25 9.67 -8.97
C ALA A 436 37.56 11.05 -9.56
N ALA A 437 37.03 12.11 -9.02
CA ALA A 437 37.22 13.48 -9.47
C ALA A 437 38.23 14.21 -8.55
N THR A 438 38.38 15.51 -8.76
CA THR A 438 39.17 16.36 -7.87
C THR A 438 38.39 16.69 -6.62
N ASP A 439 38.76 16.16 -5.48
CA ASP A 439 38.04 16.24 -4.24
C ASP A 439 38.73 17.11 -3.19
N THR A 440 37.97 17.59 -2.22
CA THR A 440 38.51 18.32 -1.07
C THR A 440 38.00 17.65 0.20
N LEU A 441 38.89 17.07 0.99
CA LEU A 441 38.55 16.37 2.22
C LEU A 441 39.18 17.10 3.44
N LEU A 442 38.35 17.42 4.42
CA LEU A 442 38.74 18.01 5.66
C LEU A 442 38.40 17.07 6.82
N GLY A 443 39.41 16.58 7.58
CA GLY A 443 39.17 15.68 8.71
C GLY A 443 38.53 16.42 9.88
N GLY A 444 39.19 17.47 10.36
CA GLY A 444 38.71 18.29 11.49
C GLY A 444 39.58 18.18 12.71
N ALA A 445 39.05 17.67 13.78
CA ALA A 445 39.83 17.33 14.96
C ALA A 445 39.68 15.84 15.22
N GLY A 446 40.73 15.18 15.67
CA GLY A 446 40.79 13.70 15.77
C GLY A 446 41.96 13.14 15.01
N ASN A 447 42.13 11.83 15.02
CA ASN A 447 43.14 11.17 14.19
C ASN A 447 42.42 10.64 12.93
N ASP A 448 42.40 11.44 11.88
CA ASP A 448 41.60 11.23 10.72
C ASP A 448 42.29 10.34 9.64
N THR A 449 41.52 9.59 8.87
CA THR A 449 41.96 8.87 7.70
C THR A 449 41.27 9.43 6.46
N LEU A 450 42.04 10.04 5.56
CA LEU A 450 41.55 10.68 4.35
C LEU A 450 42.06 9.97 3.10
N ASP A 451 41.13 9.42 2.30
CA ASP A 451 41.45 8.82 1.01
C ASP A 451 40.72 9.63 -0.09
N GLY A 452 41.50 10.39 -0.87
CA GLY A 452 40.94 11.19 -1.97
C GLY A 452 40.46 10.35 -3.15
N GLY A 453 40.92 9.10 -3.28
CA GLY A 453 40.63 8.24 -4.41
C GLY A 453 41.42 8.57 -5.65
N ALA A 454 40.78 8.64 -6.82
CA ALA A 454 41.45 9.02 -8.06
C ALA A 454 41.20 10.50 -8.35
N GLY A 455 42.25 11.20 -8.84
CA GLY A 455 42.12 12.63 -9.16
C GLY A 455 43.32 13.43 -8.70
N VAL A 456 43.12 14.72 -8.57
CA VAL A 456 44.07 15.64 -7.94
C VAL A 456 43.38 16.24 -6.75
N ASP A 457 43.60 15.63 -5.59
CA ASP A 457 42.77 15.90 -4.40
C ASP A 457 43.48 16.84 -3.43
N THR A 458 42.69 17.50 -2.61
CA THR A 458 43.17 18.32 -1.50
C THR A 458 42.73 17.66 -0.17
N LEU A 459 43.69 17.16 0.58
CA LEU A 459 43.47 16.47 1.84
C LEU A 459 44.05 17.32 2.99
N ILE A 460 43.19 17.66 3.99
CA ILE A 460 43.54 18.45 5.13
C ILE A 460 43.06 17.72 6.37
N GLY A 461 43.96 17.07 7.12
CA GLY A 461 43.59 16.33 8.34
C GLY A 461 43.06 17.24 9.42
N GLY A 462 43.81 18.26 9.81
CA GLY A 462 43.42 19.19 10.87
C GLY A 462 44.24 19.04 12.12
N THR A 463 43.61 18.82 13.27
CA THR A 463 44.33 18.63 14.55
C THR A 463 44.30 17.18 14.98
N GLY A 464 45.45 16.56 15.12
CA GLY A 464 45.60 15.14 15.49
C GLY A 464 46.73 14.49 14.76
N ASN A 465 46.74 13.14 14.72
CA ASN A 465 47.68 12.35 13.96
C ASN A 465 46.94 11.73 12.74
N ASP A 466 47.00 12.41 11.61
CA ASP A 466 46.22 12.12 10.46
C ASP A 466 46.95 11.18 9.45
N THR A 467 46.18 10.41 8.74
CA THR A 467 46.63 9.46 7.67
C THR A 467 46.02 9.85 6.32
N TYR A 468 46.87 9.74 5.22
CA TYR A 468 46.43 10.13 3.88
C TYR A 468 46.75 9.03 2.88
#